data_de25fd5cc9be8e3153191d63e2572c4c
#
_entry.id   de25fd5cc9be8e3153191d63e2572c4c
#
_cell.length_a   1.000
_cell.length_b   1.000
_cell.length_c   1.000
_cell.angle_alpha   90.00
_cell.angle_beta   90.00
_cell.angle_gamma   90.00
#
_symmetry.space_group_name_H-M   'P 1'
#
loop_
_entity.id
_entity.type
_entity.pdbx_description
1 polymer ?
#
loop_
_entity_poly.entity_id
_entity_poly.type
_entity_poly.pdbx_seq_one_letter_code
_entity_poly.pdbx_strand_id
1 'polypeptide(L)'
;MEGTGAGNSIDFQGSRSYQWGDDPRDIHWAAYARTGQLTMKVFRAELSPQVDVAVDVSESMFFHEERAARTRGLLQFCLLSAIGTGAQVKIHAVKGRRIIPLDQEDVLSGQWEAQLQSLPPDESMPSISIWRPNGMKIFISDLLYPGNRTTFWKPWPP
;
A
#
# COMPACT_ATOMS: atom_id res chain seq x y z
N MET A 1 -21.84 4.91 -21.24
CA MET A 1 -21.97 4.19 -19.94
C MET A 1 -20.92 3.10 -19.95
N GLU A 2 -19.73 3.43 -19.47
CA GLU A 2 -18.62 2.47 -19.30
C GLU A 2 -18.52 2.14 -17.83
N GLY A 3 -18.87 0.90 -17.50
CA GLY A 3 -18.73 0.39 -16.16
C GLY A 3 -17.27 0.00 -15.90
N THR A 4 -16.56 0.81 -15.13
CA THR A 4 -15.27 0.44 -14.53
C THR A 4 -15.53 -0.58 -13.41
N GLY A 5 -15.74 -1.84 -13.81
CA GLY A 5 -15.64 -2.96 -12.90
C GLY A 5 -14.18 -3.19 -12.59
N ALA A 6 -13.74 -2.88 -11.35
CA ALA A 6 -12.52 -3.43 -10.80
C ALA A 6 -12.71 -4.95 -10.65
N GLY A 7 -12.55 -5.66 -11.76
CA GLY A 7 -12.61 -7.10 -11.82
C GLY A 7 -11.40 -7.66 -11.08
N ASN A 8 -11.66 -8.39 -10.01
CA ASN A 8 -10.73 -9.38 -9.50
C ASN A 8 -10.48 -10.35 -10.65
N SER A 9 -9.44 -10.13 -11.46
CA SER A 9 -9.08 -11.00 -12.56
C SER A 9 -8.58 -12.31 -11.94
N ILE A 10 -9.45 -13.28 -11.88
CA ILE A 10 -9.12 -14.63 -11.45
C ILE A 10 -8.55 -15.32 -12.69
N ASP A 11 -7.24 -15.33 -12.82
CA ASP A 11 -6.59 -15.95 -13.97
C ASP A 11 -6.54 -17.48 -13.82
N PHE A 12 -6.96 -18.18 -14.87
CA PHE A 12 -6.94 -19.64 -14.90
C PHE A 12 -5.49 -20.13 -15.02
N GLN A 13 -4.97 -20.74 -13.96
CA GLN A 13 -3.60 -21.23 -13.90
C GLN A 13 -3.44 -22.64 -14.45
N GLY A 14 -4.49 -23.47 -14.33
CA GLY A 14 -4.43 -24.86 -14.75
C GLY A 14 -5.50 -25.73 -14.10
N SER A 15 -5.33 -27.03 -14.19
CA SER A 15 -6.23 -28.00 -13.57
C SER A 15 -5.42 -28.98 -12.71
N ARG A 16 -6.00 -29.39 -11.57
CA ARG A 16 -5.50 -30.48 -10.71
C ARG A 16 -6.58 -31.53 -10.52
N SER A 17 -6.20 -32.71 -10.11
CA SER A 17 -7.15 -33.76 -9.76
C SER A 17 -8.04 -33.34 -8.57
N TYR A 18 -9.31 -33.70 -8.64
CA TYR A 18 -10.26 -33.50 -7.55
C TYR A 18 -9.80 -34.27 -6.30
N GLN A 19 -9.95 -33.64 -5.14
CA GLN A 19 -9.75 -34.27 -3.83
C GLN A 19 -11.04 -34.18 -3.02
N TRP A 20 -11.26 -35.18 -2.18
CA TRP A 20 -12.45 -35.18 -1.30
C TRP A 20 -12.46 -33.94 -0.41
N GLY A 21 -13.57 -33.16 -0.47
CA GLY A 21 -13.71 -31.91 0.26
C GLY A 21 -13.51 -30.65 -0.59
N ASP A 22 -13.10 -30.79 -1.86
CA ASP A 22 -13.04 -29.65 -2.78
C ASP A 22 -14.44 -29.12 -3.12
N ASP A 23 -14.57 -27.81 -3.38
CA ASP A 23 -15.84 -27.20 -3.77
C ASP A 23 -16.26 -27.65 -5.18
N PRO A 24 -17.42 -28.29 -5.34
CA PRO A 24 -17.90 -28.76 -6.65
C PRO A 24 -18.08 -27.65 -7.70
N ARG A 25 -18.18 -26.39 -7.28
CA ARG A 25 -18.33 -25.25 -8.19
C ARG A 25 -17.11 -25.01 -9.05
N ASP A 26 -15.94 -25.44 -8.57
CA ASP A 26 -14.66 -25.26 -9.26
C ASP A 26 -14.29 -26.49 -10.12
N ILE A 27 -15.19 -27.45 -10.29
CA ILE A 27 -14.97 -28.59 -11.17
C ILE A 27 -14.89 -28.13 -12.63
N HIS A 28 -13.88 -28.62 -13.35
CA HIS A 28 -13.70 -28.35 -14.77
C HIS A 28 -14.55 -29.32 -15.62
N TRP A 29 -15.85 -29.03 -15.69
CA TRP A 29 -16.83 -29.91 -16.39
C TRP A 29 -16.47 -30.23 -17.83
N ALA A 30 -15.89 -29.27 -18.57
CA ALA A 30 -15.46 -29.52 -19.96
C ALA A 30 -14.27 -30.48 -20.07
N ALA A 31 -13.38 -30.53 -19.07
CA ALA A 31 -12.32 -31.50 -19.00
C ALA A 31 -12.89 -32.89 -18.62
N TYR A 32 -13.80 -32.95 -17.67
CA TYR A 32 -14.49 -34.16 -17.27
C TYR A 32 -15.22 -34.82 -18.46
N ALA A 33 -15.93 -34.04 -19.25
CA ALA A 33 -16.65 -34.55 -20.42
C ALA A 33 -15.73 -35.20 -21.48
N ARG A 34 -14.46 -34.79 -21.54
CA ARG A 34 -13.48 -35.34 -22.51
C ARG A 34 -12.69 -36.49 -21.97
N THR A 35 -12.37 -36.49 -20.68
CA THR A 35 -11.40 -37.45 -20.10
C THR A 35 -12.03 -38.43 -19.13
N GLY A 36 -13.25 -38.18 -18.64
CA GLY A 36 -13.88 -38.95 -17.59
C GLY A 36 -13.24 -38.74 -16.20
N GLN A 37 -12.23 -37.87 -16.08
CA GLN A 37 -11.54 -37.63 -14.81
C GLN A 37 -12.02 -36.32 -14.18
N LEU A 38 -12.38 -36.36 -12.91
CA LEU A 38 -12.75 -35.18 -12.14
C LEU A 38 -11.50 -34.32 -11.90
N THR A 39 -11.49 -33.13 -12.49
CA THR A 39 -10.44 -32.14 -12.34
C THR A 39 -11.01 -30.82 -11.83
N MET A 40 -10.25 -30.13 -11.00
CA MET A 40 -10.56 -28.81 -10.46
C MET A 40 -9.87 -27.73 -11.28
N LYS A 41 -10.58 -26.62 -11.51
CA LYS A 41 -9.97 -25.39 -12.03
C LYS A 41 -9.12 -24.79 -10.92
N VAL A 42 -7.85 -24.54 -11.20
CA VAL A 42 -6.96 -23.81 -10.30
C VAL A 42 -6.87 -22.36 -10.82
N PHE A 43 -7.32 -21.43 -10.00
CA PHE A 43 -7.26 -20.02 -10.29
C PHE A 43 -6.12 -19.39 -9.48
N ARG A 44 -5.39 -18.50 -10.10
CA ARG A 44 -4.45 -17.65 -9.39
C ARG A 44 -5.21 -16.40 -8.94
N ALA A 45 -5.29 -16.18 -7.64
CA ALA A 45 -5.70 -14.88 -7.15
C ALA A 45 -4.59 -13.88 -7.49
N GLU A 46 -4.84 -12.98 -8.43
CA GLU A 46 -3.98 -11.83 -8.67
C GLU A 46 -4.10 -10.91 -7.44
N LEU A 47 -3.21 -11.12 -6.47
CA LEU A 47 -3.07 -10.22 -5.34
C LEU A 47 -2.35 -8.98 -5.86
N SER A 48 -3.09 -7.90 -6.11
CA SER A 48 -2.46 -6.60 -6.38
C SER A 48 -1.50 -6.28 -5.25
N PRO A 49 -0.23 -5.98 -5.54
CA PRO A 49 0.73 -5.59 -4.52
C PRO A 49 0.17 -4.43 -3.68
N GLN A 50 0.47 -4.42 -2.40
CA GLN A 50 0.06 -3.33 -1.51
C GLN A 50 1.29 -2.52 -1.13
N VAL A 51 1.18 -1.20 -1.24
CA VAL A 51 2.25 -0.27 -0.86
C VAL A 51 1.66 0.79 0.06
N ASP A 52 2.20 0.87 1.26
CA ASP A 52 1.85 1.91 2.23
C ASP A 52 3.02 2.88 2.34
N VAL A 53 2.77 4.16 2.08
CA VAL A 53 3.77 5.22 2.17
C VAL A 53 3.37 6.17 3.30
N ALA A 54 4.28 6.41 4.22
CA ALA A 54 4.13 7.45 5.23
C ALA A 54 5.25 8.47 5.05
N VAL A 55 4.90 9.73 5.00
CA VAL A 55 5.84 10.85 4.95
C VAL A 55 5.76 11.63 6.26
N ASP A 56 6.91 11.80 6.88
CA ASP A 56 7.07 12.68 8.02
C ASP A 56 6.96 14.14 7.58
N VAL A 57 6.07 14.88 8.23
CA VAL A 57 5.85 16.29 7.96
C VAL A 57 6.18 17.16 9.17
N SER A 58 7.17 16.72 9.96
CA SER A 58 7.77 17.53 11.01
C SER A 58 8.47 18.78 10.43
N GLU A 59 8.67 19.77 11.26
CA GLU A 59 9.28 21.03 10.82
C GLU A 59 10.69 20.83 10.25
N SER A 60 11.46 19.87 10.78
CA SER A 60 12.79 19.55 10.29
C SER A 60 12.83 19.12 8.84
N MET A 61 11.79 18.43 8.36
CA MET A 61 11.68 17.98 6.96
C MET A 61 11.46 19.13 5.97
N PHE A 62 10.87 20.24 6.43
CA PHE A 62 10.50 21.39 5.61
C PHE A 62 11.27 22.67 5.96
N PHE A 63 12.26 22.57 6.83
CA PHE A 63 13.03 23.74 7.30
C PHE A 63 13.81 24.43 6.16
N HIS A 64 14.33 23.67 5.19
CA HIS A 64 15.01 24.18 4.02
C HIS A 64 14.27 23.78 2.74
N GLU A 65 14.10 24.71 1.81
CA GLU A 65 13.39 24.44 0.55
C GLU A 65 13.99 23.28 -0.25
N GLU A 66 15.32 23.13 -0.24
CA GLU A 66 15.97 22.00 -0.89
C GLU A 66 15.55 20.65 -0.29
N ARG A 67 15.42 20.58 1.05
CA ARG A 67 14.96 19.36 1.73
C ARG A 67 13.48 19.09 1.44
N ALA A 68 12.66 20.14 1.51
CA ALA A 68 11.25 20.06 1.18
C ALA A 68 11.04 19.57 -0.26
N ALA A 69 11.79 20.11 -1.23
CA ALA A 69 11.74 19.67 -2.62
C ALA A 69 12.14 18.20 -2.80
N ARG A 70 13.17 17.73 -2.09
CA ARG A 70 13.57 16.32 -2.09
C ARG A 70 12.50 15.42 -1.49
N THR A 71 11.87 15.83 -0.39
CA THR A 71 10.78 15.10 0.25
C THR A 71 9.58 14.95 -0.70
N ARG A 72 9.18 16.05 -1.35
CA ARG A 72 8.13 16.04 -2.40
C ARG A 72 8.46 15.09 -3.54
N GLY A 73 9.66 15.24 -4.09
CA GLY A 73 10.12 14.40 -5.21
C GLY A 73 10.19 12.92 -4.85
N LEU A 74 10.66 12.59 -3.65
CA LEU A 74 10.72 11.21 -3.18
C LEU A 74 9.34 10.60 -2.97
N LEU A 75 8.41 11.37 -2.38
CA LEU A 75 7.02 10.92 -2.20
C LEU A 75 6.34 10.66 -3.55
N GLN A 76 6.48 11.58 -4.51
CA GLN A 76 5.94 11.42 -5.87
C GLN A 76 6.58 10.22 -6.59
N PHE A 77 7.89 10.04 -6.45
CA PHE A 77 8.59 8.90 -7.04
C PHE A 77 8.08 7.57 -6.49
N CYS A 78 7.90 7.46 -5.17
CA CYS A 78 7.35 6.25 -4.53
C CYS A 78 5.93 5.96 -5.03
N LEU A 79 5.09 7.00 -5.12
CA LEU A 79 3.72 6.88 -5.60
C LEU A 79 3.66 6.43 -7.06
N LEU A 80 4.39 7.10 -7.97
CA LEU A 80 4.40 6.77 -9.39
C LEU A 80 4.97 5.38 -9.64
N SER A 81 6.02 4.98 -8.91
CA SER A 81 6.60 3.64 -9.00
C SER A 81 5.60 2.57 -8.57
N ALA A 82 4.86 2.80 -7.49
CA ALA A 82 3.86 1.86 -6.99
C ALA A 82 2.66 1.74 -7.97
N ILE A 83 2.17 2.87 -8.49
CA ILE A 83 1.11 2.88 -9.52
C ILE A 83 1.57 2.12 -10.77
N GLY A 84 2.81 2.33 -11.20
CA GLY A 84 3.38 1.64 -12.36
C GLY A 84 3.44 0.11 -12.24
N THR A 85 3.44 -0.42 -11.01
CA THR A 85 3.35 -1.87 -10.74
C THR A 85 1.93 -2.39 -10.56
N GLY A 86 0.90 -1.55 -10.71
CA GLY A 86 -0.48 -1.90 -10.43
C GLY A 86 -0.78 -2.08 -8.94
N ALA A 87 0.04 -1.54 -8.05
CA ALA A 87 -0.12 -1.67 -6.62
C ALA A 87 -1.29 -0.83 -6.08
N GLN A 88 -1.92 -1.35 -5.03
CA GLN A 88 -2.87 -0.58 -4.22
C GLN A 88 -2.08 0.29 -3.23
N VAL A 89 -2.02 1.60 -3.47
CA VAL A 89 -1.25 2.54 -2.68
C VAL A 89 -2.12 3.21 -1.63
N LYS A 90 -1.62 3.32 -0.38
CA LYS A 90 -2.12 4.22 0.65
C LYS A 90 -1.01 5.16 1.06
N ILE A 91 -1.34 6.44 1.18
CA ILE A 91 -0.38 7.49 1.53
C ILE A 91 -0.87 8.21 2.77
N HIS A 92 0.06 8.49 3.69
CA HIS A 92 -0.24 9.23 4.91
C HIS A 92 0.84 10.26 5.19
N ALA A 93 0.46 11.46 5.59
CA ALA A 93 1.33 12.39 6.27
C ALA A 93 1.30 12.10 7.77
N VAL A 94 2.47 12.14 8.41
CA VAL A 94 2.61 11.87 9.84
C VAL A 94 3.29 13.05 10.50
N LYS A 95 2.63 13.67 11.50
CA LYS A 95 3.19 14.72 12.33
C LYS A 95 3.01 14.34 13.81
N GLY A 96 4.09 13.88 14.44
CA GLY A 96 4.01 13.32 15.77
C GLY A 96 3.01 12.17 15.83
N ARG A 97 2.00 12.27 16.69
CA ARG A 97 0.95 11.25 16.81
C ARG A 97 -0.18 11.37 15.81
N ARG A 98 -0.16 12.41 14.98
CA ARG A 98 -1.21 12.66 14.00
C ARG A 98 -0.90 11.96 12.70
N ILE A 99 -1.93 11.35 12.15
CA ILE A 99 -1.88 10.62 10.89
C ILE A 99 -2.98 11.19 10.00
N ILE A 100 -2.60 11.64 8.81
CA ILE A 100 -3.49 12.28 7.86
C ILE A 100 -3.41 11.48 6.57
N PRO A 101 -4.52 10.89 6.11
CA PRO A 101 -4.52 10.26 4.80
C PRO A 101 -4.35 11.32 3.71
N LEU A 102 -3.52 11.04 2.73
CA LEU A 102 -3.31 11.89 1.57
C LEU A 102 -3.93 11.24 0.33
N ASP A 103 -4.58 12.07 -0.47
CA ASP A 103 -5.06 11.64 -1.78
C ASP A 103 -3.92 11.58 -2.80
N GLN A 104 -4.00 10.62 -3.72
CA GLN A 104 -2.96 10.41 -4.73
C GLN A 104 -2.89 11.60 -5.71
N GLU A 105 -4.03 12.18 -6.07
CA GLU A 105 -4.09 13.34 -6.98
C GLU A 105 -3.47 14.58 -6.31
N ASP A 106 -3.74 14.79 -5.02
CA ASP A 106 -3.15 15.88 -4.25
C ASP A 106 -1.63 15.76 -4.14
N VAL A 107 -1.13 14.52 -3.96
CA VAL A 107 0.32 14.27 -3.93
C VAL A 107 0.96 14.56 -5.29
N LEU A 108 0.33 14.13 -6.38
CA LEU A 108 0.86 14.34 -7.73
C LEU A 108 0.81 15.82 -8.15
N SER A 109 -0.24 16.55 -7.75
CA SER A 109 -0.38 18.00 -8.03
C SER A 109 0.41 18.88 -7.07
N GLY A 110 0.92 18.32 -5.96
CA GLY A 110 1.61 19.06 -4.90
C GLY A 110 0.68 19.84 -3.95
N GLN A 111 -0.64 19.65 -4.06
CA GLN A 111 -1.62 20.37 -3.23
C GLN A 111 -1.74 19.83 -1.78
N TRP A 112 -1.23 18.66 -1.52
CA TRP A 112 -1.28 18.01 -0.21
C TRP A 112 -0.65 18.82 0.94
N GLU A 113 0.33 19.68 0.64
CA GLU A 113 0.98 20.51 1.66
C GLU A 113 0.03 21.56 2.26
N ALA A 114 -0.95 22.03 1.50
CA ALA A 114 -1.94 22.98 1.98
C ALA A 114 -2.74 22.43 3.17
N GLN A 115 -2.98 21.12 3.19
CA GLN A 115 -3.68 20.43 4.28
C GLN A 115 -2.85 20.41 5.58
N LEU A 116 -1.54 20.55 5.48
CA LEU A 116 -0.62 20.49 6.62
C LEU A 116 -0.40 21.82 7.31
N GLN A 117 -0.63 22.96 6.61
CA GLN A 117 -0.35 24.29 7.13
C GLN A 117 -1.18 24.64 8.38
N SER A 118 -2.34 24.04 8.54
CA SER A 118 -3.22 24.23 9.70
C SER A 118 -2.87 23.35 10.91
N LEU A 119 -1.90 22.46 10.78
CA LEU A 119 -1.56 21.51 11.84
C LEU A 119 -0.69 22.17 12.91
N PRO A 120 -1.08 22.10 14.19
CA PRO A 120 -0.24 22.57 15.26
C PRO A 120 1.07 21.76 15.30
N PRO A 121 2.16 22.38 15.82
CA PRO A 121 3.42 21.69 16.03
C PRO A 121 3.22 20.48 16.94
N ASP A 122 3.85 19.39 16.59
CA ASP A 122 3.88 18.16 17.38
C ASP A 122 5.26 17.48 17.17
N GLU A 123 6.10 17.59 18.20
CA GLU A 123 7.46 17.02 18.18
C GLU A 123 7.50 15.59 18.73
N SER A 124 6.35 15.01 19.02
CA SER A 124 6.30 13.63 19.52
C SER A 124 6.74 12.63 18.44
N MET A 125 7.27 11.50 18.89
CA MET A 125 7.67 10.43 17.99
C MET A 125 6.46 9.90 17.20
N PRO A 126 6.56 9.70 15.88
CA PRO A 126 5.47 9.24 15.07
C PRO A 126 4.91 7.91 15.54
N SER A 127 3.59 7.83 15.62
CA SER A 127 2.90 6.57 15.81
C SER A 127 2.62 5.96 14.44
N ILE A 128 3.29 4.84 14.11
CA ILE A 128 3.16 4.21 12.80
C ILE A 128 2.23 2.99 12.88
N SER A 129 1.03 3.17 13.43
CA SER A 129 0.02 2.10 13.52
C SER A 129 -0.86 1.93 12.26
N ILE A 130 -0.49 2.61 11.17
CA ILE A 130 -1.28 2.70 9.92
C ILE A 130 -1.02 1.59 8.91
N TRP A 131 0.00 0.78 9.14
CA TRP A 131 0.44 -0.19 8.16
C TRP A 131 -0.53 -1.35 8.01
N ARG A 132 -0.88 -1.67 6.77
CA ARG A 132 -1.57 -2.92 6.46
C ARG A 132 -0.67 -4.11 6.83
N PRO A 133 -1.23 -5.25 7.24
CA PRO A 133 -0.43 -6.41 7.67
C PRO A 133 0.51 -6.90 6.56
N ASN A 134 0.07 -6.88 5.31
CA ASN A 134 0.82 -7.33 4.14
C ASN A 134 1.21 -6.15 3.25
N GLY A 135 2.27 -6.31 2.47
CA GLY A 135 2.71 -5.32 1.50
C GLY A 135 3.99 -4.58 1.89
N MET A 136 4.45 -3.74 0.99
CA MET A 136 5.62 -2.88 1.17
C MET A 136 5.26 -1.68 2.03
N LYS A 137 6.14 -1.33 2.95
CA LYS A 137 5.99 -0.20 3.86
C LYS A 137 7.15 0.76 3.65
N ILE A 138 6.86 1.99 3.30
CA ILE A 138 7.85 3.03 3.03
C ILE A 138 7.63 4.17 4.03
N PHE A 139 8.65 4.50 4.80
CA PHE A 139 8.63 5.65 5.68
C PHE A 139 9.70 6.66 5.25
N ILE A 140 9.27 7.88 4.92
CA ILE A 140 10.13 8.98 4.48
C ILE A 140 10.29 9.94 5.65
N SER A 141 11.47 10.01 6.25
CA SER A 141 11.77 10.85 7.41
C SER A 141 13.28 11.07 7.52
N ASP A 142 13.69 12.16 8.16
CA ASP A 142 15.07 12.39 8.58
C ASP A 142 15.41 11.74 9.93
N LEU A 143 14.41 11.15 10.58
CA LEU A 143 14.50 10.48 11.88
C LEU A 143 15.06 11.36 13.01
N LEU A 144 14.89 12.68 12.91
CA LEU A 144 15.33 13.67 13.89
C LEU A 144 14.23 13.93 14.92
N TYR A 145 13.91 12.93 15.73
CA TYR A 145 12.94 13.08 16.82
C TYR A 145 13.63 13.27 18.17
N PRO A 146 13.10 14.17 19.03
CA PRO A 146 13.56 14.25 20.42
C PRO A 146 13.12 12.98 21.16
N GLY A 147 14.06 12.16 21.63
CA GLY A 147 13.74 11.01 22.43
C GLY A 147 14.62 9.77 22.19
N ASN A 148 14.28 8.67 22.85
CA ASN A 148 15.05 7.44 22.75
C ASN A 148 14.69 6.68 21.45
N ARG A 149 15.63 6.63 20.52
CA ARG A 149 15.47 5.99 19.19
C ARG A 149 15.20 4.48 19.26
N THR A 150 15.48 3.83 20.39
CA THR A 150 15.26 2.39 20.54
C THR A 150 13.78 1.99 20.51
N THR A 151 12.86 2.94 20.76
CA THR A 151 11.43 2.70 20.74
C THR A 151 10.88 2.62 19.30
N PHE A 152 11.57 3.22 18.34
CA PHE A 152 11.16 3.23 16.93
C PHE A 152 11.37 1.85 16.26
N TRP A 153 12.35 1.09 16.70
CA TRP A 153 12.72 -0.20 16.13
C TRP A 153 12.06 -1.40 16.84
N LYS A 154 10.97 -1.18 17.57
CA LYS A 154 10.19 -2.36 18.00
C LYS A 154 9.75 -3.10 16.75
N PRO A 155 9.95 -4.44 16.73
CA PRO A 155 9.60 -5.20 15.53
C PRO A 155 8.16 -4.92 15.16
N TRP A 156 7.97 -4.59 13.91
CA TRP A 156 6.67 -4.40 13.30
C TRP A 156 5.87 -5.68 13.52
N PRO A 157 4.58 -5.60 13.84
CA PRO A 157 3.78 -6.81 13.94
C PRO A 157 3.88 -7.57 12.59
N PRO A 158 4.01 -8.89 12.65
CA PRO A 158 4.13 -9.75 11.48
C PRO A 158 2.92 -9.61 10.56
#